data_ee6c5e657e2b9b7ddbf7447c8057e995
#
_entry.id   ee6c5e657e2b9b7ddbf7447c8057e995
#
_cell.length_a   1.000
_cell.length_b   1.000
_cell.length_c   1.000
_cell.angle_alpha   90.00
_cell.angle_beta   90.00
_cell.angle_gamma   90.00
#
_symmetry.space_group_name_H-M   'P 1'
#
loop_
_entity.id
_entity.type
_entity.pdbx_description
1 polymer ?
#
loop_
_entity_poly.entity_id
_entity_poly.type
_entity_poly.pdbx_seq_one_letter_code
_entity_poly.pdbx_strand_id
1 'polypeptide(L)'
;MRKFRLNWLILSLLVLPPAVEAQDLMTLDKAISLALENNYSLKISRNNQNIAENNVTLAPFLPTLEGSGRQLQTNSNDKSASTEATDSRTNYYNLGASLKWTLFDGFGMFAEHSRQKELLSMSSQNLKIDVENLVMTVCSEYYNIIVQENRLQSVRTSLALSRSRYENAEEKYLLGVISGLDLQQAKIDLNTDSSTVLSQQKTVTSAYILLAKKLNAGHGITFNVEDTIVLAPEMNADSLRVRTLKYNNQLILARQGEKLSQYDLDAVRALRYPSINFSSGYNFTRYDYPWEANYYSQLNGINWGFSLTWNIFSGLETNRKISNAKLDNENSKLAYLDIENEILGDLDLLYNTYRNSIIVTLFETESAEVARNSLEIAMERYRLGSLSGLEFREYQNKYLDAINRKLSALYQAKVSEIGLRLMAGELTE
;
A
#
# COMPACT_ATOMS: atom_id res chain seq x y z
N MET A 1 71.51 35.86 -25.97
CA MET A 1 70.65 35.67 -27.14
C MET A 1 70.03 34.24 -27.08
N ARG A 2 68.86 34.05 -26.57
CA ARG A 2 68.16 32.76 -26.55
C ARG A 2 66.76 33.00 -27.09
N LYS A 3 66.47 32.41 -28.24
CA LYS A 3 65.21 32.49 -28.98
C LYS A 3 64.14 31.67 -28.27
N PHE A 4 63.04 32.30 -27.82
CA PHE A 4 61.82 31.64 -27.38
C PHE A 4 60.99 31.28 -28.61
N ARG A 5 60.73 29.98 -28.80
CA ARG A 5 59.78 29.47 -29.77
C ARG A 5 58.44 29.31 -29.08
N LEU A 6 57.42 30.09 -29.52
CA LEU A 6 56.05 30.04 -29.05
C LEU A 6 55.33 28.94 -29.87
N ASN A 7 55.07 27.80 -29.21
CA ASN A 7 54.24 26.73 -29.78
C ASN A 7 52.77 27.08 -29.56
N TRP A 8 52.04 27.33 -30.63
CA TRP A 8 50.60 27.41 -30.67
C TRP A 8 50.02 26.01 -30.62
N LEU A 9 49.52 25.56 -29.45
CA LEU A 9 48.64 24.39 -29.29
C LEU A 9 47.23 24.79 -29.64
N ILE A 10 46.75 24.40 -30.84
CA ILE A 10 45.34 24.47 -31.23
C ILE A 10 44.58 23.44 -30.41
N LEU A 11 43.89 23.93 -29.39
CA LEU A 11 42.92 23.11 -28.59
C LEU A 11 41.65 22.96 -29.40
N SER A 12 41.53 21.87 -30.19
CA SER A 12 40.28 21.50 -30.85
C SER A 12 39.25 21.09 -29.81
N LEU A 13 38.36 22.01 -29.48
CA LEU A 13 37.17 21.74 -28.64
C LEU A 13 36.27 20.77 -29.38
N LEU A 14 36.35 19.47 -29.08
CA LEU A 14 35.41 18.44 -29.51
C LEU A 14 34.05 18.76 -28.83
N VAL A 15 33.16 19.45 -29.53
CA VAL A 15 31.75 19.57 -29.14
C VAL A 15 31.15 18.21 -29.40
N LEU A 16 31.14 17.38 -28.35
CA LEU A 16 30.29 16.18 -28.30
C LEU A 16 28.84 16.66 -28.41
N PRO A 17 28.05 16.16 -29.39
CA PRO A 17 26.61 16.42 -29.38
C PRO A 17 26.04 15.91 -28.06
N PRO A 18 25.05 16.60 -27.43
CA PRO A 18 24.40 16.07 -26.26
C PRO A 18 23.85 14.67 -26.64
N ALA A 19 24.27 13.66 -25.89
CA ALA A 19 23.66 12.35 -26.02
C ALA A 19 22.17 12.55 -25.81
N VAL A 20 21.39 12.40 -26.88
CA VAL A 20 19.93 12.25 -26.75
C VAL A 20 19.77 10.97 -25.92
N GLU A 21 19.50 11.12 -24.63
CA GLU A 21 19.11 9.99 -23.79
C GLU A 21 17.90 9.37 -24.49
N ALA A 22 18.12 8.22 -25.12
CA ALA A 22 17.04 7.39 -25.61
C ALA A 22 16.13 7.15 -24.40
N GLN A 23 14.91 7.68 -24.44
CA GLN A 23 13.93 7.47 -23.38
C GLN A 23 13.77 5.96 -23.19
N ASP A 24 14.22 5.49 -22.01
CA ASP A 24 14.29 4.05 -21.71
C ASP A 24 12.87 3.48 -21.72
N LEU A 25 12.64 2.45 -22.53
CA LEU A 25 11.34 1.77 -22.58
C LEU A 25 11.07 1.13 -21.21
N MET A 26 10.04 1.58 -20.53
CA MET A 26 9.58 1.03 -19.26
C MET A 26 8.61 -0.11 -19.55
N THR A 27 9.10 -1.37 -19.42
CA THR A 27 8.22 -2.54 -19.46
C THR A 27 7.42 -2.66 -18.16
N LEU A 28 6.30 -3.37 -18.18
CA LEU A 28 5.49 -3.60 -16.99
C LEU A 28 6.30 -4.27 -15.87
N ASP A 29 7.10 -5.29 -16.19
CA ASP A 29 7.93 -6.01 -15.22
C ASP A 29 8.96 -5.09 -14.56
N LYS A 30 9.58 -4.19 -15.34
CA LYS A 30 10.52 -3.18 -14.81
C LYS A 30 9.80 -2.19 -13.89
N ALA A 31 8.59 -1.77 -14.25
CA ALA A 31 7.77 -0.89 -13.40
C ALA A 31 7.39 -1.57 -12.08
N ILE A 32 6.96 -2.84 -12.12
CA ILE A 32 6.65 -3.62 -10.91
C ILE A 32 7.89 -3.76 -10.03
N SER A 33 9.02 -4.15 -10.60
CA SER A 33 10.29 -4.33 -9.86
C SER A 33 10.72 -3.04 -9.16
N LEU A 34 10.67 -1.89 -9.85
CA LEU A 34 10.99 -0.59 -9.27
C LEU A 34 10.03 -0.21 -8.15
N ALA A 35 8.73 -0.49 -8.30
CA ALA A 35 7.74 -0.22 -7.26
C ALA A 35 8.01 -1.07 -6.01
N LEU A 36 8.27 -2.37 -6.17
CA LEU A 36 8.57 -3.28 -5.06
C LEU A 36 9.84 -2.92 -4.29
N GLU A 37 10.82 -2.35 -4.98
CA GLU A 37 12.08 -1.91 -4.37
C GLU A 37 11.95 -0.55 -3.66
N ASN A 38 11.27 0.41 -4.29
CA ASN A 38 11.35 1.81 -3.90
C ASN A 38 10.15 2.32 -3.10
N ASN A 39 8.98 1.64 -3.16
CA ASN A 39 7.75 2.13 -2.54
C ASN A 39 7.86 2.24 -1.01
N TYR A 40 7.59 3.42 -0.47
CA TYR A 40 7.71 3.68 0.98
C TYR A 40 6.67 2.93 1.81
N SER A 41 5.44 2.78 1.33
CA SER A 41 4.42 2.01 2.06
C SER A 41 4.86 0.57 2.24
N LEU A 42 5.46 -0.03 1.20
CA LEU A 42 5.97 -1.39 1.29
C LEU A 42 7.19 -1.51 2.22
N LYS A 43 8.07 -0.51 2.25
CA LYS A 43 9.17 -0.44 3.23
C LYS A 43 8.65 -0.35 4.67
N ILE A 44 7.58 0.42 4.90
CA ILE A 44 6.90 0.49 6.21
C ILE A 44 6.31 -0.88 6.57
N SER A 45 5.65 -1.56 5.64
CA SER A 45 5.07 -2.88 5.87
C SER A 45 6.13 -3.94 6.22
N ARG A 46 7.29 -3.92 5.55
CA ARG A 46 8.45 -4.74 5.91
C ARG A 46 8.98 -4.44 7.32
N ASN A 47 9.05 -3.15 7.69
CA ASN A 47 9.44 -2.77 9.03
C ASN A 47 8.44 -3.26 10.09
N ASN A 48 7.13 -3.23 9.80
CA ASN A 48 6.09 -3.78 10.68
C ASN A 48 6.25 -5.29 10.87
N GLN A 49 6.62 -6.02 9.80
CA GLN A 49 6.95 -7.44 9.89
C GLN A 49 8.16 -7.68 10.79
N ASN A 50 9.24 -6.91 10.63
CA ASN A 50 10.44 -7.00 11.47
C ASN A 50 10.12 -6.67 12.94
N ILE A 51 9.23 -5.70 13.20
CA ILE A 51 8.75 -5.39 14.55
C ILE A 51 8.00 -6.58 15.14
N ALA A 52 7.12 -7.21 14.37
CA ALA A 52 6.41 -8.41 14.79
C ALA A 52 7.37 -9.59 15.05
N GLU A 53 8.43 -9.74 14.24
CA GLU A 53 9.48 -10.73 14.44
C GLU A 53 10.25 -10.47 15.74
N ASN A 54 10.65 -9.23 16.02
CA ASN A 54 11.31 -8.84 17.26
C ASN A 54 10.45 -9.08 18.49
N ASN A 55 9.13 -9.07 18.37
CA ASN A 55 8.18 -9.35 19.46
C ASN A 55 8.07 -10.86 19.78
N VAL A 56 8.51 -11.75 18.89
CA VAL A 56 8.56 -13.19 19.15
C VAL A 56 9.79 -13.51 20.00
N THR A 57 9.67 -13.32 21.29
CA THR A 57 10.77 -13.49 22.23
C THR A 57 10.53 -14.63 23.22
N LEU A 58 11.59 -15.07 23.88
CA LEU A 58 11.53 -15.97 25.02
C LEU A 58 11.36 -15.22 26.36
N ALA A 59 11.18 -13.91 26.32
CA ALA A 59 11.06 -13.07 27.51
C ALA A 59 10.02 -13.55 28.53
N PRO A 60 8.84 -14.09 28.13
CA PRO A 60 7.88 -14.65 29.11
C PRO A 60 8.42 -15.81 29.94
N PHE A 61 9.48 -16.51 29.46
CA PHE A 61 10.08 -17.67 30.09
C PHE A 61 11.38 -17.35 30.86
N LEU A 62 11.86 -16.12 30.75
CA LEU A 62 13.15 -15.70 31.30
C LEU A 62 12.95 -14.80 32.55
N PRO A 63 13.90 -14.83 33.50
CA PRO A 63 13.86 -13.93 34.63
C PRO A 63 14.15 -12.48 34.19
N THR A 64 13.58 -11.53 34.94
CA THR A 64 13.93 -10.11 34.86
C THR A 64 14.89 -9.76 35.99
N LEU A 65 15.94 -8.97 35.69
CA LEU A 65 16.87 -8.42 36.66
C LEU A 65 16.74 -6.89 36.66
N GLU A 66 16.45 -6.36 37.84
CA GLU A 66 16.22 -4.91 38.04
C GLU A 66 17.19 -4.38 39.10
N GLY A 67 17.88 -3.30 38.78
CA GLY A 67 18.68 -2.53 39.72
C GLY A 67 17.91 -1.30 40.22
N SER A 68 17.92 -1.05 41.51
CA SER A 68 17.24 0.10 42.11
C SER A 68 18.18 0.89 43.03
N GLY A 69 18.06 2.19 43.02
CA GLY A 69 18.76 3.08 43.94
C GLY A 69 17.80 4.17 44.44
N ARG A 70 17.76 4.39 45.72
CA ARG A 70 16.93 5.40 46.34
C ARG A 70 17.70 6.16 47.43
N GLN A 71 17.65 7.48 47.40
CA GLN A 71 18.04 8.34 48.49
C GLN A 71 16.80 9.13 48.93
N LEU A 72 16.56 9.18 50.23
CA LEU A 72 15.49 9.99 50.81
C LEU A 72 16.05 10.68 52.05
N GLN A 73 15.82 11.98 52.19
CA GLN A 73 16.04 12.74 53.37
C GLN A 73 14.69 13.11 53.98
N THR A 74 14.47 12.74 55.22
CA THR A 74 13.28 13.08 55.99
C THR A 74 13.68 14.03 57.10
N ASN A 75 13.02 15.20 57.18
CA ASN A 75 13.08 16.06 58.34
C ASN A 75 11.70 15.98 59.01
N SER A 76 11.66 15.58 60.26
CA SER A 76 10.43 15.50 61.04
C SER A 76 10.57 16.28 62.34
N ASN A 77 9.47 16.90 62.70
CA ASN A 77 9.32 17.55 64.01
C ASN A 77 8.23 16.78 64.76
N ASP A 78 8.66 15.94 65.71
CA ASP A 78 7.77 15.09 66.47
C ASP A 78 7.40 15.81 67.78
N LYS A 79 6.11 16.05 67.96
CA LYS A 79 5.53 16.57 69.22
C LYS A 79 4.63 15.55 69.82
N SER A 80 4.92 15.12 71.04
CA SER A 80 4.03 14.30 71.85
C SER A 80 3.54 15.12 73.07
N ALA A 81 2.38 14.76 73.62
CA ALA A 81 1.79 15.43 74.77
C ALA A 81 2.68 15.36 76.03
N SER A 82 3.66 14.45 76.05
CA SER A 82 4.58 14.22 77.17
C SER A 82 6.04 14.52 76.89
N THR A 83 6.39 15.04 75.69
CA THR A 83 7.80 15.23 75.30
C THR A 83 7.93 16.56 74.51
N GLU A 84 9.01 17.31 74.77
CA GLU A 84 9.33 18.51 73.96
C GLU A 84 9.51 18.14 72.46
N ALA A 85 9.21 19.13 71.60
CA ALA A 85 9.35 18.93 70.18
C ALA A 85 10.79 18.59 69.84
N THR A 86 11.02 17.45 69.16
CA THR A 86 12.33 17.00 68.72
C THR A 86 12.41 17.10 67.23
N ASP A 87 13.31 17.90 66.71
CA ASP A 87 13.64 17.97 65.28
C ASP A 87 14.59 16.80 64.97
N SER A 88 14.17 15.94 64.06
CA SER A 88 15.01 14.83 63.59
C SER A 88 15.23 14.89 62.09
N ARG A 89 16.43 14.57 61.68
CA ARG A 89 16.82 14.44 60.27
C ARG A 89 17.33 13.05 60.04
N THR A 90 16.73 12.33 59.09
CA THR A 90 17.12 10.95 58.73
C THR A 90 17.46 10.96 57.22
N ASN A 91 18.66 10.48 56.89
CA ASN A 91 19.04 10.19 55.52
C ASN A 91 18.91 8.66 55.32
N TYR A 92 18.14 8.28 54.35
CA TYR A 92 17.92 6.91 53.93
C TYR A 92 18.55 6.64 52.58
N TYR A 93 19.37 5.65 52.51
CA TYR A 93 19.98 5.16 51.24
C TYR A 93 19.58 3.69 51.08
N ASN A 94 19.09 3.36 49.91
CA ASN A 94 18.80 1.97 49.50
C ASN A 94 19.38 1.73 48.13
N LEU A 95 20.17 0.67 48.03
CA LEU A 95 20.67 0.13 46.76
C LEU A 95 20.26 -1.34 46.71
N GLY A 96 19.67 -1.76 45.58
CA GLY A 96 19.22 -3.11 45.45
C GLY A 96 19.33 -3.65 44.05
N ALA A 97 19.45 -4.98 43.95
CA ALA A 97 19.25 -5.72 42.70
C ALA A 97 18.20 -6.80 43.00
N SER A 98 17.19 -6.90 42.14
CA SER A 98 16.13 -7.90 42.31
C SER A 98 15.95 -8.70 41.02
N LEU A 99 15.88 -10.01 41.18
CA LEU A 99 15.56 -10.98 40.13
C LEU A 99 14.13 -11.47 40.36
N LYS A 100 13.31 -11.42 39.32
CA LYS A 100 11.94 -11.93 39.31
C LYS A 100 11.79 -12.93 38.17
N TRP A 101 11.26 -14.11 38.45
CA TRP A 101 11.07 -15.17 37.48
C TRP A 101 9.72 -15.82 37.64
N THR A 102 8.86 -15.72 36.64
CA THR A 102 7.62 -16.45 36.57
C THR A 102 7.91 -17.87 36.10
N LEU A 103 7.79 -18.85 36.97
CA LEU A 103 8.05 -20.26 36.65
C LEU A 103 6.81 -20.93 36.04
N PHE A 104 5.62 -20.52 36.47
CA PHE A 104 4.35 -21.00 35.99
C PHE A 104 3.25 -19.94 36.20
N ASP A 105 2.38 -19.74 35.19
CA ASP A 105 1.28 -18.78 35.21
C ASP A 105 -0.04 -19.40 34.68
N GLY A 106 -0.20 -20.71 34.84
CA GLY A 106 -1.38 -21.40 34.32
C GLY A 106 -1.34 -21.61 32.78
N PHE A 107 -0.17 -21.74 32.21
CA PHE A 107 0.10 -21.84 30.76
C PHE A 107 -0.13 -20.54 29.97
N GLY A 108 -0.37 -19.41 30.61
CA GLY A 108 -0.55 -18.11 29.99
C GLY A 108 0.66 -17.69 29.14
N MET A 109 1.89 -17.91 29.65
CA MET A 109 3.13 -17.61 28.91
C MET A 109 3.24 -18.38 27.59
N PHE A 110 2.73 -19.62 27.53
CA PHE A 110 2.72 -20.40 26.28
C PHE A 110 1.67 -19.90 25.30
N ALA A 111 0.49 -19.50 25.80
CA ALA A 111 -0.55 -18.88 24.97
C ALA A 111 -0.06 -17.56 24.39
N GLU A 112 0.58 -16.70 25.21
CA GLU A 112 1.14 -15.43 24.75
C GLU A 112 2.26 -15.62 23.74
N HIS A 113 3.19 -16.56 23.94
CA HIS A 113 4.23 -16.87 22.97
C HIS A 113 3.65 -17.36 21.61
N SER A 114 2.62 -18.21 21.67
CA SER A 114 1.90 -18.69 20.47
C SER A 114 1.16 -17.55 19.77
N ARG A 115 0.56 -16.65 20.55
CA ARG A 115 -0.08 -15.43 20.10
C ARG A 115 0.90 -14.53 19.34
N GLN A 116 2.11 -14.29 19.86
CA GLN A 116 3.13 -13.47 19.18
C GLN A 116 3.60 -14.12 17.88
N LYS A 117 3.74 -15.44 17.82
CA LYS A 117 4.03 -16.16 16.57
C LYS A 117 2.92 -16.00 15.53
N GLU A 118 1.65 -16.06 15.95
CA GLU A 118 0.54 -15.85 15.01
C GLU A 118 0.50 -14.40 14.52
N LEU A 119 0.77 -13.41 15.39
CA LEU A 119 0.89 -12.00 14.99
C LEU A 119 2.01 -11.77 13.97
N LEU A 120 3.15 -12.45 14.08
CA LEU A 120 4.21 -12.44 13.06
C LEU A 120 3.71 -13.04 11.76
N SER A 121 3.00 -14.17 11.82
CA SER A 121 2.41 -14.81 10.64
C SER A 121 1.41 -13.89 9.94
N MET A 122 0.54 -13.22 10.71
CA MET A 122 -0.41 -12.21 10.22
C MET A 122 0.31 -11.00 9.61
N SER A 123 1.38 -10.53 10.24
CA SER A 123 2.17 -9.41 9.70
C SER A 123 2.84 -9.77 8.37
N SER A 124 3.34 -11.00 8.24
CA SER A 124 3.87 -11.54 6.97
C SER A 124 2.79 -11.63 5.90
N GLN A 125 1.58 -12.01 6.29
CA GLN A 125 0.42 -12.09 5.38
C GLN A 125 -0.04 -10.71 4.93
N ASN A 126 -0.08 -9.72 5.84
CA ASN A 126 -0.36 -8.32 5.50
C ASN A 126 0.66 -7.76 4.51
N LEU A 127 1.95 -8.07 4.67
CA LEU A 127 2.98 -7.67 3.71
C LEU A 127 2.70 -8.24 2.30
N LYS A 128 2.24 -9.50 2.19
CA LYS A 128 1.86 -10.09 0.89
C LYS A 128 0.67 -9.35 0.28
N ILE A 129 -0.37 -9.04 1.07
CA ILE A 129 -1.53 -8.26 0.62
C ILE A 129 -1.09 -6.87 0.12
N ASP A 130 -0.18 -6.20 0.83
CA ASP A 130 0.35 -4.89 0.43
C ASP A 130 1.15 -4.97 -0.88
N VAL A 131 1.95 -6.04 -1.08
CA VAL A 131 2.66 -6.32 -2.34
C VAL A 131 1.66 -6.49 -3.48
N GLU A 132 0.65 -7.34 -3.32
CA GLU A 132 -0.37 -7.59 -4.34
C GLU A 132 -1.15 -6.33 -4.71
N ASN A 133 -1.56 -5.54 -3.72
CA ASN A 133 -2.25 -4.27 -3.94
C ASN A 133 -1.37 -3.24 -4.68
N LEU A 134 -0.08 -3.21 -4.36
CA LEU A 134 0.88 -2.35 -5.08
C LEU A 134 1.03 -2.80 -6.52
N VAL A 135 1.22 -4.10 -6.78
CA VAL A 135 1.32 -4.67 -8.13
C VAL A 135 0.05 -4.37 -8.93
N MET A 136 -1.14 -4.62 -8.36
CA MET A 136 -2.42 -4.30 -9.00
C MET A 136 -2.53 -2.82 -9.37
N THR A 137 -2.12 -1.92 -8.45
CA THR A 137 -2.14 -0.48 -8.69
C THR A 137 -1.17 -0.09 -9.82
N VAL A 138 0.07 -0.61 -9.80
CA VAL A 138 1.08 -0.34 -10.84
C VAL A 138 0.59 -0.83 -12.21
N CYS A 139 0.03 -2.03 -12.29
CA CYS A 139 -0.55 -2.56 -13.51
C CYS A 139 -1.68 -1.67 -14.04
N SER A 140 -2.61 -1.26 -13.17
CA SER A 140 -3.74 -0.40 -13.57
C SER A 140 -3.25 0.95 -14.11
N GLU A 141 -2.31 1.60 -13.43
CA GLU A 141 -1.76 2.89 -13.89
C GLU A 141 -0.94 2.73 -15.17
N TYR A 142 -0.18 1.65 -15.31
CA TYR A 142 0.60 1.36 -16.51
C TYR A 142 -0.31 1.19 -17.74
N TYR A 143 -1.35 0.37 -17.64
CA TYR A 143 -2.31 0.19 -18.73
C TYR A 143 -3.17 1.43 -18.98
N ASN A 144 -3.43 2.23 -17.95
CA ASN A 144 -4.07 3.52 -18.12
C ASN A 144 -3.23 4.47 -18.99
N ILE A 145 -1.90 4.52 -18.83
CA ILE A 145 -1.01 5.33 -19.69
C ILE A 145 -1.16 4.88 -21.15
N ILE A 146 -1.12 3.59 -21.43
CA ILE A 146 -1.30 3.04 -22.78
C ILE A 146 -2.61 3.53 -23.40
N VAL A 147 -3.70 3.50 -22.65
CA VAL A 147 -5.01 3.99 -23.08
C VAL A 147 -4.98 5.49 -23.37
N GLN A 148 -4.40 6.29 -22.49
CA GLN A 148 -4.36 7.74 -22.65
C GLN A 148 -3.46 8.18 -23.82
N GLU A 149 -2.36 7.47 -24.06
CA GLU A 149 -1.49 7.68 -25.24
C GLU A 149 -2.23 7.37 -26.56
N ASN A 150 -2.94 6.24 -26.60
CA ASN A 150 -3.73 5.87 -27.78
C ASN A 150 -4.87 6.88 -28.05
N ARG A 151 -5.51 7.40 -26.98
CA ARG A 151 -6.49 8.50 -27.09
C ARG A 151 -5.84 9.78 -27.63
N LEU A 152 -4.65 10.12 -27.13
CA LEU A 152 -3.91 11.29 -27.61
C LEU A 152 -3.58 11.18 -29.10
N GLN A 153 -3.18 10.00 -29.56
CA GLN A 153 -2.93 9.76 -30.98
C GLN A 153 -4.21 9.92 -31.81
N SER A 154 -5.35 9.42 -31.32
CA SER A 154 -6.63 9.56 -32.02
C SER A 154 -7.09 11.01 -32.14
N VAL A 155 -7.00 11.80 -31.07
CA VAL A 155 -7.38 13.22 -31.12
C VAL A 155 -6.38 14.06 -31.94
N ARG A 156 -5.08 13.68 -31.99
CA ARG A 156 -4.10 14.30 -32.89
C ARG A 156 -4.46 14.07 -34.39
N THR A 157 -4.88 12.83 -34.71
CA THR A 157 -5.36 12.49 -36.06
C THR A 157 -6.61 13.31 -36.39
N SER A 158 -7.56 13.45 -35.46
CA SER A 158 -8.74 14.29 -35.61
C SER A 158 -8.38 15.77 -35.86
N LEU A 159 -7.43 16.30 -35.10
CA LEU A 159 -6.95 17.68 -35.29
C LEU A 159 -6.35 17.89 -36.70
N ALA A 160 -5.55 16.93 -37.19
CA ALA A 160 -4.96 16.99 -38.55
C ALA A 160 -6.04 17.04 -39.63
N LEU A 161 -7.14 16.22 -39.46
CA LEU A 161 -8.28 16.25 -40.36
C LEU A 161 -9.03 17.60 -40.32
N SER A 162 -9.25 18.15 -39.12
CA SER A 162 -9.93 19.45 -38.95
C SER A 162 -9.08 20.61 -39.50
N ARG A 163 -7.76 20.52 -39.41
CA ARG A 163 -6.86 21.49 -40.04
C ARG A 163 -6.98 21.45 -41.55
N SER A 164 -6.87 20.27 -42.16
CA SER A 164 -7.03 20.08 -43.59
C SER A 164 -8.42 20.57 -44.10
N ARG A 165 -9.47 20.31 -43.31
CA ARG A 165 -10.82 20.81 -43.62
C ARG A 165 -10.91 22.34 -43.60
N TYR A 166 -10.31 22.98 -42.58
CA TYR A 166 -10.28 24.43 -42.50
C TYR A 166 -9.52 25.05 -43.69
N GLU A 167 -8.35 24.53 -44.06
CA GLU A 167 -7.56 24.96 -45.20
C GLU A 167 -8.37 24.84 -46.49
N ASN A 168 -9.01 23.69 -46.75
CA ASN A 168 -9.89 23.49 -47.89
C ASN A 168 -11.10 24.45 -47.89
N ALA A 169 -11.70 24.73 -46.72
CA ALA A 169 -12.81 25.65 -46.61
C ALA A 169 -12.37 27.11 -46.91
N GLU A 170 -11.17 27.50 -46.47
CA GLU A 170 -10.62 28.83 -46.75
C GLU A 170 -10.38 29.03 -48.22
N GLU A 171 -9.80 28.06 -48.96
CA GLU A 171 -9.62 28.09 -50.41
C GLU A 171 -10.96 28.19 -51.15
N LYS A 172 -11.94 27.36 -50.78
CA LYS A 172 -13.28 27.37 -51.38
C LYS A 172 -14.04 28.68 -51.13
N TYR A 173 -13.86 29.29 -49.95
CA TYR A 173 -14.45 30.58 -49.64
C TYR A 173 -13.85 31.70 -50.49
N LEU A 174 -12.52 31.71 -50.68
CA LEU A 174 -11.82 32.68 -51.54
C LEU A 174 -12.27 32.56 -53.01
N LEU A 175 -12.63 31.36 -53.46
CA LEU A 175 -13.18 31.11 -54.79
C LEU A 175 -14.69 31.36 -54.88
N GLY A 176 -15.36 31.76 -53.79
CA GLY A 176 -16.80 32.02 -53.74
C GLY A 176 -17.69 30.75 -53.80
N VAL A 177 -17.13 29.57 -53.54
CA VAL A 177 -17.81 28.26 -53.65
C VAL A 177 -18.62 27.93 -52.40
N ILE A 178 -18.20 28.40 -51.22
CA ILE A 178 -18.87 28.16 -49.93
C ILE A 178 -19.20 29.48 -49.22
N SER A 179 -20.11 29.39 -48.25
CA SER A 179 -20.51 30.52 -47.41
C SER A 179 -19.47 30.89 -46.36
N GLY A 180 -19.47 32.15 -45.90
CA GLY A 180 -18.66 32.56 -44.74
C GLY A 180 -19.01 31.79 -43.45
N LEU A 181 -20.26 31.30 -43.31
CA LEU A 181 -20.72 30.47 -42.20
C LEU A 181 -19.99 29.13 -42.18
N ASP A 182 -19.83 28.48 -43.32
CA ASP A 182 -19.12 27.20 -43.45
C ASP A 182 -17.63 27.34 -43.06
N LEU A 183 -16.99 28.45 -43.48
CA LEU A 183 -15.61 28.76 -43.07
C LEU A 183 -15.50 28.98 -41.55
N GLN A 184 -16.42 29.76 -40.96
CA GLN A 184 -16.42 29.99 -39.50
C GLN A 184 -16.64 28.70 -38.75
N GLN A 185 -17.55 27.80 -39.17
CA GLN A 185 -17.78 26.51 -38.58
C GLN A 185 -16.48 25.64 -38.62
N ALA A 186 -15.80 25.60 -39.76
CA ALA A 186 -14.53 24.88 -39.87
C ALA A 186 -13.45 25.42 -38.91
N LYS A 187 -13.44 26.76 -38.68
CA LYS A 187 -12.53 27.40 -37.72
C LYS A 187 -12.86 27.05 -36.26
N ILE A 188 -14.15 27.04 -35.94
CA ILE A 188 -14.64 26.62 -34.58
C ILE A 188 -14.22 25.16 -34.30
N ASP A 189 -14.41 24.26 -35.26
CA ASP A 189 -14.05 22.86 -35.15
C ASP A 189 -12.54 22.68 -34.98
N LEU A 190 -11.72 23.38 -35.73
CA LEU A 190 -10.25 23.38 -35.60
C LEU A 190 -9.80 23.84 -34.20
N ASN A 191 -10.41 24.91 -33.67
CA ASN A 191 -10.09 25.44 -32.36
C ASN A 191 -10.51 24.44 -31.25
N THR A 192 -11.69 23.81 -31.39
CA THR A 192 -12.19 22.80 -30.49
C THR A 192 -11.26 21.57 -30.41
N ASP A 193 -10.85 21.05 -31.56
CA ASP A 193 -9.93 19.92 -31.65
C ASP A 193 -8.54 20.27 -31.13
N SER A 194 -8.06 21.52 -31.37
CA SER A 194 -6.80 22.01 -30.77
C SER A 194 -6.85 22.01 -29.24
N SER A 195 -7.95 22.51 -28.66
CA SER A 195 -8.18 22.49 -27.21
C SER A 195 -8.27 21.06 -26.65
N THR A 196 -8.91 20.17 -27.42
CA THR A 196 -9.04 18.74 -27.03
C THR A 196 -7.68 18.05 -26.98
N VAL A 197 -6.80 18.29 -27.94
CA VAL A 197 -5.42 17.76 -27.93
C VAL A 197 -4.65 18.24 -26.71
N LEU A 198 -4.71 19.53 -26.37
CA LEU A 198 -4.03 20.09 -25.19
C LEU A 198 -4.56 19.48 -23.89
N SER A 199 -5.88 19.31 -23.78
CA SER A 199 -6.52 18.66 -22.63
C SER A 199 -6.09 17.19 -22.49
N GLN A 200 -6.07 16.44 -23.59
CA GLN A 200 -5.64 15.04 -23.58
C GLN A 200 -4.15 14.91 -23.27
N GLN A 201 -3.32 15.83 -23.78
CA GLN A 201 -1.88 15.86 -23.46
C GLN A 201 -1.63 16.08 -21.95
N LYS A 202 -2.41 16.98 -21.32
CA LYS A 202 -2.41 17.13 -19.86
C LYS A 202 -2.79 15.82 -19.15
N THR A 203 -3.80 15.11 -19.65
CA THR A 203 -4.24 13.83 -19.08
C THR A 203 -3.14 12.77 -19.15
N VAL A 204 -2.46 12.64 -20.27
CA VAL A 204 -1.30 11.76 -20.45
C VAL A 204 -0.20 12.12 -19.45
N THR A 205 0.20 13.39 -19.39
CA THR A 205 1.21 13.84 -18.42
C THR A 205 0.82 13.50 -16.98
N SER A 206 -0.45 13.67 -16.62
CA SER A 206 -0.96 13.32 -15.28
C SER A 206 -0.86 11.82 -15.02
N ALA A 207 -1.17 10.96 -15.99
CA ALA A 207 -1.06 9.51 -15.86
C ALA A 207 0.40 9.07 -15.60
N TYR A 208 1.36 9.64 -16.33
CA TYR A 208 2.80 9.41 -16.08
C TYR A 208 3.24 9.84 -14.68
N ILE A 209 2.78 11.00 -14.20
CA ILE A 209 3.07 11.48 -12.85
C ILE A 209 2.50 10.53 -11.79
N LEU A 210 1.28 10.01 -11.99
CA LEU A 210 0.66 9.05 -11.06
C LEU A 210 1.45 7.75 -10.97
N LEU A 211 1.86 7.19 -12.11
CA LEU A 211 2.72 6.00 -12.11
C LEU A 211 4.07 6.29 -11.46
N ALA A 212 4.78 7.36 -11.84
CA ALA A 212 6.06 7.75 -11.26
C ALA A 212 5.98 7.91 -9.73
N LYS A 213 4.87 8.45 -9.21
CA LYS A 213 4.59 8.53 -7.77
C LYS A 213 4.49 7.15 -7.11
N LYS A 214 3.87 6.16 -7.78
CA LYS A 214 3.77 4.78 -7.26
C LYS A 214 5.11 4.06 -7.29
N LEU A 215 5.91 4.31 -8.32
CA LEU A 215 7.27 3.79 -8.45
C LEU A 215 8.25 4.43 -7.47
N ASN A 216 7.87 5.54 -6.83
CA ASN A 216 8.78 6.42 -6.09
C ASN A 216 10.04 6.77 -6.91
N ALA A 217 9.87 6.86 -8.23
CA ALA A 217 10.86 7.38 -9.14
C ALA A 217 10.95 8.90 -8.93
N GLY A 218 12.16 9.44 -8.85
CA GLY A 218 12.38 10.87 -8.58
C GLY A 218 11.59 11.80 -9.53
N HIS A 219 11.46 13.07 -9.17
CA HIS A 219 10.76 14.05 -9.98
C HIS A 219 11.46 14.23 -11.35
N GLY A 220 10.68 14.25 -12.43
CA GLY A 220 11.18 14.54 -13.78
C GLY A 220 11.70 13.34 -14.57
N ILE A 221 11.52 12.12 -14.11
CA ILE A 221 11.85 10.93 -14.91
C ILE A 221 10.84 10.80 -16.04
N THR A 222 11.33 10.83 -17.27
CA THR A 222 10.57 10.57 -18.49
C THR A 222 10.89 9.17 -18.99
N PHE A 223 9.85 8.38 -19.22
CA PHE A 223 9.96 7.04 -19.80
C PHE A 223 8.81 6.83 -20.79
N ASN A 224 8.98 5.91 -21.71
CA ASN A 224 7.92 5.46 -22.60
C ASN A 224 7.41 4.12 -22.14
N VAL A 225 6.11 3.87 -22.30
CA VAL A 225 5.50 2.55 -22.05
C VAL A 225 5.28 1.80 -23.37
N GLU A 226 5.03 0.51 -23.30
CA GLU A 226 4.56 -0.26 -24.46
C GLU A 226 3.22 0.32 -24.96
N ASP A 227 2.89 0.12 -26.23
CA ASP A 227 1.73 0.74 -26.88
C ASP A 227 0.51 -0.19 -26.97
N THR A 228 0.63 -1.44 -26.53
CA THR A 228 -0.39 -2.48 -26.72
C THR A 228 -0.85 -3.11 -25.41
N ILE A 229 -2.15 -3.45 -25.36
CA ILE A 229 -2.75 -4.24 -24.30
C ILE A 229 -3.11 -5.60 -24.87
N VAL A 230 -2.48 -6.65 -24.33
CA VAL A 230 -2.76 -8.04 -24.70
C VAL A 230 -3.59 -8.70 -23.60
N LEU A 231 -4.76 -9.24 -23.95
CA LEU A 231 -5.60 -10.02 -23.06
C LEU A 231 -5.13 -11.47 -23.02
N ALA A 232 -5.12 -12.07 -21.83
CA ALA A 232 -4.86 -13.50 -21.68
C ALA A 232 -6.06 -14.35 -22.20
N PRO A 233 -5.86 -15.66 -22.44
CA PRO A 233 -6.96 -16.58 -22.70
C PRO A 233 -8.03 -16.54 -21.60
N GLU A 234 -9.28 -16.82 -21.97
CA GLU A 234 -10.41 -16.79 -21.05
C GLU A 234 -10.18 -17.72 -19.85
N MET A 235 -10.39 -17.20 -18.64
CA MET A 235 -10.22 -17.93 -17.39
C MET A 235 -11.47 -18.75 -17.05
N ASN A 236 -11.29 -19.93 -16.43
CA ASN A 236 -12.38 -20.78 -15.99
C ASN A 236 -12.84 -20.39 -14.57
N ALA A 237 -14.16 -20.13 -14.40
CA ALA A 237 -14.75 -19.70 -13.14
C ALA A 237 -14.54 -20.70 -11.98
N ASP A 238 -14.72 -22.00 -12.25
CA ASP A 238 -14.61 -23.04 -11.21
C ASP A 238 -13.17 -23.16 -10.72
N SER A 239 -12.19 -23.07 -11.62
CA SER A 239 -10.78 -23.06 -11.27
C SER A 239 -10.41 -21.84 -10.42
N LEU A 240 -10.89 -20.65 -10.79
CA LEU A 240 -10.69 -19.44 -10.03
C LEU A 240 -11.27 -19.55 -8.62
N ARG A 241 -12.50 -20.07 -8.48
CA ARG A 241 -13.16 -20.24 -7.18
C ARG A 241 -12.38 -21.17 -6.26
N VAL A 242 -11.92 -22.31 -6.76
CA VAL A 242 -11.10 -23.26 -5.99
C VAL A 242 -9.77 -22.62 -5.56
N ARG A 243 -9.11 -21.89 -6.46
CA ARG A 243 -7.86 -21.19 -6.15
C ARG A 243 -8.08 -20.06 -5.14
N THR A 244 -9.11 -19.24 -5.30
CA THR A 244 -9.45 -18.14 -4.37
C THR A 244 -9.65 -18.69 -2.95
N LEU A 245 -10.46 -19.73 -2.77
CA LEU A 245 -10.68 -20.33 -1.44
C LEU A 245 -9.39 -20.87 -0.80
N LYS A 246 -8.40 -21.24 -1.59
CA LYS A 246 -7.16 -21.82 -1.08
C LYS A 246 -6.03 -20.81 -0.89
N TYR A 247 -5.90 -19.86 -1.79
CA TYR A 247 -4.72 -19.00 -1.90
C TYR A 247 -4.99 -17.50 -1.70
N ASN A 248 -6.26 -17.10 -1.57
CA ASN A 248 -6.57 -15.70 -1.32
C ASN A 248 -5.99 -15.23 0.00
N ASN A 249 -5.13 -14.21 -0.06
CA ASN A 249 -4.35 -13.73 1.08
C ASN A 249 -5.23 -13.09 2.18
N GLN A 250 -6.39 -12.52 1.84
CA GLN A 250 -7.34 -11.98 2.82
C GLN A 250 -8.06 -13.11 3.59
N LEU A 251 -8.44 -14.21 2.90
CA LEU A 251 -9.00 -15.39 3.56
C LEU A 251 -8.00 -16.06 4.50
N ILE A 252 -6.73 -16.16 4.09
CA ILE A 252 -5.67 -16.68 4.94
C ILE A 252 -5.51 -15.80 6.19
N LEU A 253 -5.51 -14.47 6.03
CA LEU A 253 -5.42 -13.52 7.14
C LEU A 253 -6.62 -13.65 8.10
N ALA A 254 -7.83 -13.77 7.59
CA ALA A 254 -9.04 -13.97 8.40
C ALA A 254 -8.98 -15.28 9.22
N ARG A 255 -8.49 -16.37 8.64
CA ARG A 255 -8.26 -17.64 9.35
C ARG A 255 -7.20 -17.54 10.43
N GLN A 256 -6.16 -16.73 10.21
CA GLN A 256 -5.16 -16.42 11.25
C GLN A 256 -5.78 -15.60 12.39
N GLY A 257 -6.72 -14.69 12.10
CA GLY A 257 -7.50 -13.96 13.11
C GLY A 257 -8.31 -14.89 14.01
N GLU A 258 -8.92 -15.95 13.46
CA GLU A 258 -9.59 -16.97 14.26
C GLU A 258 -8.62 -17.69 15.21
N LYS A 259 -7.44 -18.08 14.74
CA LYS A 259 -6.41 -18.71 15.60
C LYS A 259 -5.92 -17.77 16.68
N LEU A 260 -5.72 -16.48 16.36
CA LEU A 260 -5.31 -15.47 17.33
C LEU A 260 -6.32 -15.38 18.48
N SER A 261 -7.61 -15.30 18.16
CA SER A 261 -8.70 -15.28 19.14
C SER A 261 -8.75 -16.57 20.01
N GLN A 262 -8.35 -17.72 19.44
CA GLN A 262 -8.22 -18.95 20.24
C GLN A 262 -7.08 -18.82 21.27
N TYR A 263 -5.93 -18.25 20.90
CA TYR A 263 -4.83 -18.01 21.86
C TYR A 263 -5.22 -16.99 22.95
N ASP A 264 -5.99 -15.95 22.58
CA ASP A 264 -6.53 -14.99 23.55
C ASP A 264 -7.47 -15.68 24.55
N LEU A 265 -8.34 -16.58 24.09
CA LEU A 265 -9.18 -17.41 24.96
C LEU A 265 -8.34 -18.30 25.90
N ASP A 266 -7.27 -18.91 25.40
CA ASP A 266 -6.41 -19.78 26.20
C ASP A 266 -5.61 -18.98 27.25
N ALA A 267 -5.17 -17.75 26.91
CA ALA A 267 -4.57 -16.84 27.88
C ALA A 267 -5.54 -16.43 29.00
N VAL A 268 -6.81 -16.17 28.66
CA VAL A 268 -7.85 -15.88 29.68
C VAL A 268 -8.17 -17.11 30.54
N ARG A 269 -8.17 -18.31 29.97
CA ARG A 269 -8.35 -19.58 30.71
C ARG A 269 -7.22 -19.84 31.71
N ALA A 270 -6.01 -19.37 31.41
CA ALA A 270 -4.84 -19.46 32.28
C ALA A 270 -5.10 -18.83 33.67
N LEU A 271 -5.94 -17.80 33.75
CA LEU A 271 -6.32 -17.13 35.00
C LEU A 271 -7.02 -18.03 36.06
N ARG A 272 -7.44 -19.25 35.68
CA ARG A 272 -8.00 -20.23 36.58
C ARG A 272 -6.94 -20.98 37.39
N TYR A 273 -5.72 -21.00 36.94
CA TYR A 273 -4.64 -21.76 37.52
C TYR A 273 -3.80 -20.86 38.43
N PRO A 274 -3.08 -21.47 39.41
CA PRO A 274 -2.15 -20.73 40.24
C PRO A 274 -0.96 -20.21 39.42
N SER A 275 -0.33 -19.14 39.88
CA SER A 275 0.98 -18.69 39.39
C SER A 275 2.06 -19.02 40.42
N ILE A 276 3.24 -19.42 39.95
CA ILE A 276 4.43 -19.71 40.76
C ILE A 276 5.53 -18.77 40.30
N ASN A 277 6.02 -17.95 41.23
CA ASN A 277 7.09 -17.01 40.95
C ASN A 277 8.27 -17.30 41.87
N PHE A 278 9.48 -17.24 41.34
CA PHE A 278 10.71 -17.19 42.09
C PHE A 278 11.19 -15.74 42.15
N SER A 279 11.62 -15.29 43.30
CA SER A 279 12.24 -13.97 43.48
C SER A 279 13.53 -14.12 44.30
N SER A 280 14.53 -13.34 43.89
CA SER A 280 15.77 -13.23 44.68
C SER A 280 16.24 -11.76 44.59
N GLY A 281 16.86 -11.30 45.67
CA GLY A 281 17.36 -9.94 45.68
C GLY A 281 18.51 -9.75 46.66
N TYR A 282 19.36 -8.77 46.33
CA TYR A 282 20.32 -8.22 47.26
C TYR A 282 19.91 -6.77 47.55
N ASN A 283 19.81 -6.45 48.87
CA ASN A 283 19.51 -5.10 49.30
C ASN A 283 20.61 -4.60 50.25
N PHE A 284 21.06 -3.38 50.01
CA PHE A 284 21.86 -2.58 50.89
C PHE A 284 21.01 -1.39 51.34
N THR A 285 20.77 -1.28 52.65
CA THR A 285 20.00 -0.20 53.23
C THR A 285 20.84 0.48 54.31
N ARG A 286 20.91 1.80 54.29
CA ARG A 286 21.59 2.58 55.29
C ARG A 286 20.72 3.76 55.70
N TYR A 287 20.59 3.94 57.04
CA TYR A 287 20.00 5.08 57.69
C TYR A 287 21.09 5.84 58.41
N ASP A 288 21.27 7.10 58.09
CA ASP A 288 22.13 7.99 58.86
C ASP A 288 21.25 8.97 59.67
N TYR A 289 21.55 9.08 60.95
CA TYR A 289 20.87 9.93 61.92
C TYR A 289 21.82 11.03 62.40
N PRO A 290 22.04 12.11 61.61
CA PRO A 290 23.06 13.15 61.90
C PRO A 290 22.81 13.89 63.21
N TRP A 291 21.61 13.85 63.75
CA TRP A 291 21.19 14.48 65.01
C TRP A 291 21.58 13.66 66.23
N GLU A 292 21.94 12.38 66.10
CA GLU A 292 22.24 11.47 67.16
C GLU A 292 23.73 11.01 67.09
N ALA A 293 24.64 11.95 67.36
CA ALA A 293 26.10 11.74 67.43
C ALA A 293 26.66 10.86 66.30
N ASN A 294 26.23 11.09 65.04
CA ASN A 294 26.63 10.31 63.82
C ASN A 294 26.25 8.81 63.87
N TYR A 295 25.19 8.46 64.56
CA TYR A 295 24.67 7.11 64.56
C TYR A 295 24.15 6.71 63.16
N TYR A 296 24.47 5.52 62.77
CA TYR A 296 23.92 4.93 61.53
C TYR A 296 23.47 3.49 61.76
N SER A 297 22.49 3.10 60.97
CA SER A 297 22.04 1.70 60.88
C SER A 297 22.25 1.21 59.45
N GLN A 298 22.94 0.09 59.29
CA GLN A 298 23.19 -0.48 57.97
C GLN A 298 22.75 -1.96 57.98
N LEU A 299 21.96 -2.32 56.97
CA LEU A 299 21.53 -3.68 56.72
C LEU A 299 21.86 -4.05 55.29
N ASN A 300 22.49 -5.17 55.07
CA ASN A 300 22.72 -5.74 53.75
C ASN A 300 22.49 -7.27 53.80
N GLY A 301 21.98 -7.79 52.70
CA GLY A 301 21.73 -9.21 52.66
C GLY A 301 21.11 -9.68 51.34
N ILE A 302 21.14 -11.01 51.15
CA ILE A 302 20.45 -11.69 50.06
C ILE A 302 19.18 -12.29 50.62
N ASN A 303 18.11 -12.10 49.87
CA ASN A 303 16.84 -12.82 50.12
C ASN A 303 16.43 -13.57 48.82
N TRP A 304 15.80 -14.68 48.98
CA TRP A 304 15.19 -15.45 47.91
C TRP A 304 13.97 -16.20 48.41
N GLY A 305 13.05 -16.52 47.50
CA GLY A 305 11.84 -17.24 47.86
C GLY A 305 10.99 -17.60 46.66
N PHE A 306 10.08 -18.50 46.92
CA PHE A 306 9.00 -18.85 45.99
C PHE A 306 7.69 -18.29 46.50
N SER A 307 6.87 -17.76 45.62
CA SER A 307 5.50 -17.36 45.90
C SER A 307 4.55 -18.11 44.98
N LEU A 308 3.50 -18.69 45.59
CA LEU A 308 2.36 -19.27 44.86
C LEU A 308 1.16 -18.37 45.11
N THR A 309 0.57 -17.89 44.04
CA THR A 309 -0.63 -17.07 44.09
C THR A 309 -1.74 -17.78 43.33
N TRP A 310 -2.85 -18.05 44.00
CA TRP A 310 -4.02 -18.66 43.37
C TRP A 310 -5.27 -17.89 43.73
N ASN A 311 -5.93 -17.36 42.72
CA ASN A 311 -7.18 -16.65 42.88
C ASN A 311 -8.35 -17.66 42.94
N ILE A 312 -8.67 -18.19 44.14
CA ILE A 312 -9.68 -19.21 44.33
C ILE A 312 -11.09 -18.67 44.04
N PHE A 313 -11.35 -17.42 44.41
CA PHE A 313 -12.63 -16.77 44.19
C PHE A 313 -12.43 -15.29 43.86
N SER A 314 -12.90 -14.87 42.69
CA SER A 314 -12.79 -13.51 42.16
C SER A 314 -14.16 -12.85 41.97
N GLY A 315 -15.18 -13.21 42.73
CA GLY A 315 -16.52 -12.66 42.50
C GLY A 315 -17.12 -12.99 41.14
N LEU A 316 -16.84 -14.19 40.58
CA LEU A 316 -17.24 -14.67 39.24
C LEU A 316 -16.59 -13.92 38.08
N GLU A 317 -15.68 -12.98 38.31
CA GLU A 317 -15.03 -12.15 37.30
C GLU A 317 -14.24 -13.00 36.26
N THR A 318 -13.50 -14.02 36.72
CA THR A 318 -12.78 -14.95 35.85
C THR A 318 -13.75 -15.73 34.95
N ASN A 319 -14.89 -16.14 35.46
CA ASN A 319 -15.90 -16.83 34.66
C ASN A 319 -16.51 -15.91 33.62
N ARG A 320 -16.80 -14.66 33.97
CA ARG A 320 -17.29 -13.65 33.06
C ARG A 320 -16.28 -13.38 31.92
N LYS A 321 -14.99 -13.21 32.26
CA LYS A 321 -13.91 -13.00 31.24
C LYS A 321 -13.81 -14.18 30.28
N ILE A 322 -13.86 -15.42 30.79
CA ILE A 322 -13.81 -16.63 29.95
C ILE A 322 -15.06 -16.73 29.06
N SER A 323 -16.25 -16.38 29.59
CA SER A 323 -17.47 -16.36 28.78
C SER A 323 -17.38 -15.33 27.63
N ASN A 324 -16.89 -14.12 27.94
CA ASN A 324 -16.69 -13.11 26.92
C ASN A 324 -15.66 -13.55 25.87
N ALA A 325 -14.51 -14.08 26.28
CA ALA A 325 -13.48 -14.56 25.36
C ALA A 325 -13.97 -15.73 24.47
N LYS A 326 -14.93 -16.55 24.95
CA LYS A 326 -15.58 -17.55 24.10
C LYS A 326 -16.46 -16.92 23.02
N LEU A 327 -17.23 -15.88 23.39
CA LEU A 327 -18.05 -15.13 22.42
C LEU A 327 -17.16 -14.39 21.41
N ASP A 328 -16.04 -13.83 21.85
CA ASP A 328 -15.07 -13.19 20.96
C ASP A 328 -14.47 -14.20 19.97
N ASN A 329 -14.18 -15.42 20.41
CA ASN A 329 -13.72 -16.50 19.53
C ASN A 329 -14.83 -16.96 18.54
N GLU A 330 -16.08 -17.00 18.98
CA GLU A 330 -17.21 -17.26 18.09
C GLU A 330 -17.39 -16.14 17.06
N ASN A 331 -17.31 -14.88 17.49
CA ASN A 331 -17.34 -13.71 16.61
C ASN A 331 -16.24 -13.76 15.55
N SER A 332 -15.02 -14.19 15.90
CA SER A 332 -13.92 -14.34 14.94
C SER A 332 -14.20 -15.41 13.88
N LYS A 333 -14.89 -16.50 14.25
CA LYS A 333 -15.34 -17.53 13.30
C LYS A 333 -16.42 -17.01 12.37
N LEU A 334 -17.37 -16.25 12.89
CA LEU A 334 -18.40 -15.62 12.08
C LEU A 334 -17.80 -14.59 11.13
N ALA A 335 -16.83 -13.78 11.60
CA ALA A 335 -16.10 -12.84 10.76
C ALA A 335 -15.34 -13.53 9.61
N TYR A 336 -14.74 -14.70 9.86
CA TYR A 336 -14.13 -15.49 8.77
C TYR A 336 -15.15 -15.92 7.72
N LEU A 337 -16.31 -16.41 8.14
CA LEU A 337 -17.38 -16.84 7.23
C LEU A 337 -17.97 -15.66 6.42
N ASP A 338 -18.07 -14.49 7.05
CA ASP A 338 -18.54 -13.26 6.41
C ASP A 338 -17.56 -12.80 5.34
N ILE A 339 -16.27 -12.75 5.64
CA ILE A 339 -15.20 -12.44 4.68
C ILE A 339 -15.16 -13.47 3.54
N GLU A 340 -15.35 -14.76 3.82
CA GLU A 340 -15.42 -15.81 2.79
C GLU A 340 -16.57 -15.56 1.83
N ASN A 341 -17.74 -15.21 2.35
CA ASN A 341 -18.92 -14.90 1.54
C ASN A 341 -18.73 -13.62 0.72
N GLU A 342 -18.15 -12.58 1.30
CA GLU A 342 -17.82 -11.32 0.61
C GLU A 342 -16.86 -11.57 -0.56
N ILE A 343 -15.74 -12.28 -0.32
CA ILE A 343 -14.74 -12.58 -1.35
C ILE A 343 -15.33 -13.42 -2.49
N LEU A 344 -16.19 -14.39 -2.19
CA LEU A 344 -16.85 -15.19 -3.23
C LEU A 344 -17.85 -14.35 -4.04
N GLY A 345 -18.59 -13.45 -3.39
CA GLY A 345 -19.46 -12.49 -4.06
C GLY A 345 -18.70 -11.53 -4.97
N ASP A 346 -17.59 -10.99 -4.49
CA ASP A 346 -16.71 -10.12 -5.26
C ASP A 346 -16.06 -10.86 -6.44
N LEU A 347 -15.68 -12.12 -6.26
CA LEU A 347 -15.17 -12.98 -7.34
C LEU A 347 -16.22 -13.15 -8.45
N ASP A 348 -17.45 -13.47 -8.10
CA ASP A 348 -18.54 -13.67 -9.06
C ASP A 348 -18.85 -12.36 -9.81
N LEU A 349 -18.86 -11.21 -9.12
CA LEU A 349 -19.04 -9.89 -9.70
C LEU A 349 -17.91 -9.51 -10.67
N LEU A 350 -16.67 -9.73 -10.25
CA LEU A 350 -15.48 -9.43 -11.05
C LEU A 350 -15.38 -10.35 -12.27
N TYR A 351 -15.72 -11.63 -12.12
CA TYR A 351 -15.75 -12.58 -13.23
C TYR A 351 -16.81 -12.22 -14.28
N ASN A 352 -18.01 -11.82 -13.85
CA ASN A 352 -19.04 -11.31 -14.75
C ASN A 352 -18.57 -10.04 -15.49
N THR A 353 -17.93 -9.12 -14.78
CA THR A 353 -17.36 -7.91 -15.37
C THR A 353 -16.29 -8.25 -16.41
N TYR A 354 -15.37 -9.16 -16.09
CA TYR A 354 -14.33 -9.63 -16.99
C TYR A 354 -14.91 -10.22 -18.27
N ARG A 355 -15.83 -11.16 -18.12
CA ARG A 355 -16.47 -11.85 -19.25
C ARG A 355 -17.23 -10.89 -20.17
N ASN A 356 -18.02 -9.99 -19.58
CA ASN A 356 -18.74 -8.95 -20.32
C ASN A 356 -17.75 -8.00 -21.04
N SER A 357 -16.69 -7.59 -20.38
CA SER A 357 -15.70 -6.68 -20.97
C SER A 357 -14.97 -7.30 -22.15
N ILE A 358 -14.70 -8.61 -22.14
CA ILE A 358 -14.15 -9.34 -23.32
C ILE A 358 -15.12 -9.26 -24.49
N ILE A 359 -16.40 -9.57 -24.27
CA ILE A 359 -17.42 -9.54 -25.33
C ILE A 359 -17.58 -8.12 -25.87
N VAL A 360 -17.68 -7.13 -24.99
CA VAL A 360 -17.78 -5.71 -25.38
C VAL A 360 -16.54 -5.28 -26.17
N THR A 361 -15.33 -5.75 -25.80
CA THR A 361 -14.09 -5.44 -26.53
C THR A 361 -14.14 -5.94 -27.98
N LEU A 362 -14.72 -7.12 -28.22
CA LEU A 362 -14.89 -7.64 -29.58
C LEU A 362 -15.80 -6.74 -30.41
N PHE A 363 -16.99 -6.37 -29.90
CA PHE A 363 -17.94 -5.49 -30.60
C PHE A 363 -17.37 -4.09 -30.81
N GLU A 364 -16.71 -3.50 -29.83
CA GLU A 364 -16.15 -2.14 -29.95
C GLU A 364 -14.91 -2.13 -30.85
N THR A 365 -14.18 -3.25 -31.00
CA THR A 365 -13.08 -3.36 -31.95
C THR A 365 -13.61 -3.35 -33.37
N GLU A 366 -14.65 -4.12 -33.67
CA GLU A 366 -15.33 -4.10 -34.96
C GLU A 366 -15.95 -2.73 -35.26
N SER A 367 -16.65 -2.15 -34.26
CA SER A 367 -17.25 -0.81 -34.39
C SER A 367 -16.21 0.28 -34.70
N ALA A 368 -15.05 0.24 -34.06
CA ALA A 368 -13.97 1.19 -34.30
C ALA A 368 -13.37 1.04 -35.71
N GLU A 369 -13.27 -0.19 -36.24
CA GLU A 369 -12.79 -0.44 -37.59
C GLU A 369 -13.79 0.06 -38.64
N VAL A 370 -15.09 -0.24 -38.46
CA VAL A 370 -16.17 0.25 -39.33
C VAL A 370 -16.23 1.79 -39.30
N ALA A 371 -16.12 2.41 -38.11
CA ALA A 371 -16.11 3.86 -37.97
C ALA A 371 -14.90 4.49 -38.65
N ARG A 372 -13.71 3.87 -38.58
CA ARG A 372 -12.51 4.33 -39.29
C ARG A 372 -12.72 4.30 -40.81
N ASN A 373 -13.18 3.18 -41.36
CA ASN A 373 -13.45 3.02 -42.79
C ASN A 373 -14.53 4.05 -43.25
N SER A 374 -15.56 4.26 -42.44
CA SER A 374 -16.59 5.25 -42.73
C SER A 374 -16.04 6.68 -42.75
N LEU A 375 -15.11 7.02 -41.85
CA LEU A 375 -14.46 8.31 -41.84
C LEU A 375 -13.55 8.52 -43.09
N GLU A 376 -12.83 7.49 -43.52
CA GLU A 376 -12.01 7.52 -44.71
C GLU A 376 -12.87 7.80 -45.98
N ILE A 377 -14.00 7.09 -46.13
CA ILE A 377 -14.95 7.31 -47.20
C ILE A 377 -15.55 8.73 -47.12
N ALA A 378 -15.94 9.17 -45.92
CA ALA A 378 -16.49 10.52 -45.73
C ALA A 378 -15.48 11.62 -46.09
N MET A 379 -14.18 11.42 -45.82
CA MET A 379 -13.12 12.35 -46.18
C MET A 379 -13.02 12.51 -47.71
N GLU A 380 -13.04 11.39 -48.46
CA GLU A 380 -13.00 11.44 -49.96
C GLU A 380 -14.24 12.14 -50.53
N ARG A 381 -15.44 11.81 -49.99
CA ARG A 381 -16.69 12.47 -50.44
C ARG A 381 -16.71 13.97 -50.13
N TYR A 382 -16.16 14.37 -48.98
CA TYR A 382 -16.01 15.79 -48.63
C TYR A 382 -15.07 16.53 -49.56
N ARG A 383 -13.92 15.91 -49.95
CA ARG A 383 -12.97 16.45 -50.91
C ARG A 383 -13.62 16.68 -52.29
N LEU A 384 -14.42 15.70 -52.73
CA LEU A 384 -15.17 15.75 -53.97
C LEU A 384 -16.38 16.72 -53.93
N GLY A 385 -16.67 17.33 -52.78
CA GLY A 385 -17.80 18.24 -52.60
C GLY A 385 -19.17 17.55 -52.52
N SER A 386 -19.23 16.21 -52.41
CA SER A 386 -20.47 15.41 -52.34
C SER A 386 -20.91 15.15 -50.91
N LEU A 387 -20.24 15.68 -49.88
CA LEU A 387 -20.58 15.61 -48.44
C LEU A 387 -20.38 17.02 -47.85
N SER A 388 -21.31 17.43 -46.99
CA SER A 388 -21.19 18.70 -46.28
C SER A 388 -20.15 18.63 -45.15
N GLY A 389 -19.60 19.80 -44.73
CA GLY A 389 -18.67 19.86 -43.61
C GLY A 389 -19.27 19.40 -42.26
N LEU A 390 -20.59 19.58 -42.10
CA LEU A 390 -21.30 19.14 -40.90
C LEU A 390 -21.43 17.60 -40.84
N GLU A 391 -21.81 16.97 -41.96
CA GLU A 391 -21.86 15.51 -42.08
C GLU A 391 -20.49 14.88 -41.89
N PHE A 392 -19.42 15.47 -42.45
CA PHE A 392 -18.06 15.01 -42.24
C PHE A 392 -17.68 15.03 -40.73
N ARG A 393 -18.03 16.13 -40.03
CA ARG A 393 -17.80 16.26 -38.59
C ARG A 393 -18.53 15.16 -37.79
N GLU A 394 -19.72 14.75 -38.20
CA GLU A 394 -20.44 13.66 -37.59
C GLU A 394 -19.67 12.32 -37.69
N TYR A 395 -19.11 11.96 -38.84
CA TYR A 395 -18.29 10.79 -39.03
C TYR A 395 -17.00 10.83 -38.20
N GLN A 396 -16.38 12.02 -38.12
CA GLN A 396 -15.19 12.24 -37.29
C GLN A 396 -15.49 12.01 -35.82
N ASN A 397 -16.60 12.52 -35.30
CA ASN A 397 -17.04 12.30 -33.91
C ASN A 397 -17.38 10.82 -33.65
N LYS A 398 -18.09 10.15 -34.55
CA LYS A 398 -18.39 8.71 -34.45
C LYS A 398 -17.13 7.86 -34.38
N TYR A 399 -16.11 8.20 -35.13
CA TYR A 399 -14.80 7.51 -35.06
C TYR A 399 -14.14 7.70 -33.71
N LEU A 400 -14.03 8.95 -33.22
CA LEU A 400 -13.46 9.24 -31.91
C LEU A 400 -14.19 8.52 -30.78
N ASP A 401 -15.53 8.53 -30.81
CA ASP A 401 -16.34 7.83 -29.82
C ASP A 401 -16.15 6.32 -29.86
N ALA A 402 -16.09 5.71 -31.05
CA ALA A 402 -15.85 4.28 -31.19
C ALA A 402 -14.46 3.87 -30.66
N ILE A 403 -13.41 4.64 -30.99
CA ILE A 403 -12.07 4.41 -30.43
C ILE A 403 -12.05 4.54 -28.90
N ASN A 404 -12.72 5.56 -28.34
CA ASN A 404 -12.79 5.76 -26.90
C ASN A 404 -13.50 4.59 -26.19
N ARG A 405 -14.60 4.07 -26.76
CA ARG A 405 -15.30 2.90 -26.21
C ARG A 405 -14.44 1.65 -26.30
N LYS A 406 -13.77 1.39 -27.45
CA LYS A 406 -12.83 0.28 -27.62
C LYS A 406 -11.72 0.31 -26.56
N LEU A 407 -11.04 1.45 -26.40
CA LEU A 407 -9.94 1.58 -25.43
C LEU A 407 -10.43 1.41 -23.99
N SER A 408 -11.62 1.93 -23.69
CA SER A 408 -12.23 1.74 -22.36
C SER A 408 -12.58 0.29 -22.07
N ALA A 409 -13.17 -0.42 -23.05
CA ALA A 409 -13.51 -1.83 -22.92
C ALA A 409 -12.26 -2.72 -22.74
N LEU A 410 -11.21 -2.46 -23.54
CA LEU A 410 -9.95 -3.18 -23.47
C LEU A 410 -9.25 -2.98 -22.11
N TYR A 411 -9.24 -1.74 -21.60
CA TYR A 411 -8.71 -1.44 -20.29
C TYR A 411 -9.49 -2.15 -19.18
N GLN A 412 -10.82 -2.09 -19.23
CA GLN A 412 -11.69 -2.75 -18.24
C GLN A 412 -11.49 -4.27 -18.23
N ALA A 413 -11.38 -4.88 -19.42
CA ALA A 413 -11.10 -6.31 -19.55
C ALA A 413 -9.74 -6.67 -18.91
N LYS A 414 -8.69 -5.86 -19.17
CA LYS A 414 -7.35 -6.10 -18.63
C LYS A 414 -7.28 -5.91 -17.12
N VAL A 415 -7.88 -4.86 -16.59
CA VAL A 415 -7.90 -4.61 -15.13
C VAL A 415 -8.70 -5.69 -14.41
N SER A 416 -9.83 -6.14 -14.98
CA SER A 416 -10.59 -7.24 -14.42
C SER A 416 -9.83 -8.58 -14.47
N GLU A 417 -9.08 -8.85 -15.55
CA GLU A 417 -8.18 -10.00 -15.65
C GLU A 417 -7.16 -10.03 -14.51
N ILE A 418 -6.49 -8.89 -14.28
CA ILE A 418 -5.48 -8.77 -13.21
C ILE A 418 -6.13 -8.92 -11.83
N GLY A 419 -7.32 -8.32 -11.63
CA GLY A 419 -8.09 -8.45 -10.40
C GLY A 419 -8.47 -9.91 -10.09
N LEU A 420 -8.86 -10.70 -11.10
CA LEU A 420 -9.15 -12.13 -10.92
C LEU A 420 -7.90 -12.93 -10.53
N ARG A 421 -6.74 -12.61 -11.12
CA ARG A 421 -5.45 -13.24 -10.74
C ARG A 421 -5.06 -12.87 -9.32
N LEU A 422 -5.29 -11.62 -8.90
CA LEU A 422 -5.08 -11.18 -7.52
C LEU A 422 -5.95 -11.99 -6.56
N MET A 423 -7.25 -12.13 -6.84
CA MET A 423 -8.15 -12.92 -6.00
C MET A 423 -7.77 -14.40 -5.94
N ALA A 424 -7.23 -14.94 -7.02
CA ALA A 424 -6.74 -16.32 -7.10
C ALA A 424 -5.34 -16.51 -6.48
N GLY A 425 -4.68 -15.44 -5.98
CA GLY A 425 -3.33 -15.48 -5.41
C GLY A 425 -2.22 -15.70 -6.44
N GLU A 426 -2.43 -15.32 -7.71
CA GLU A 426 -1.48 -15.58 -8.82
C GLU A 426 -0.56 -14.38 -9.15
N LEU A 427 -0.71 -13.24 -8.48
CA LEU A 427 0.07 -12.04 -8.83
C LEU A 427 1.51 -12.05 -8.31
N THR A 428 1.84 -12.92 -7.39
CA THR A 428 3.14 -12.96 -6.70
C THR A 428 3.84 -14.33 -6.78
N GLU A 429 3.31 -15.24 -7.60
CA GLU A 429 3.96 -16.53 -7.93
C GLU A 429 5.09 -16.40 -8.97
#